data_e0d40e219cfbb6a43524343f2c9aef61
#
_entry.id   e0d40e219cfbb6a43524343f2c9aef61
#
_cell.length_a   1.000
_cell.length_b   1.000
_cell.length_c   1.000
_cell.angle_alpha   90.00
_cell.angle_beta   90.00
_cell.angle_gamma   90.00
#
_symmetry.space_group_name_H-M   'P 1'
#
loop_
_entity.id
_entity.type
_entity.pdbx_description
1 polymer ?
#
loop_
_entity_poly.entity_id
_entity_poly.type
_entity_poly.pdbx_seq_one_letter_code
_entity_poly.pdbx_strand_id
1 'polypeptide(L)'
;MNTMIFSATAGKETDTTLYKNTEEIVFKENNKESLHKVYNKAIDFAIQEDVENLVLVHDDVILENYSEEKLNTLFNKFDVIGVAGTTQVKLQSPALWHIMGGGFGSGNLHGAVAHGNEKEKHMTPFGTYPKRVVLLDGVFLAISKKVFKKIRFDESCPSKWHFYDLDYTMQCHKAGFKLGVGDILITHNSPGLTSFTEEFNKGQEWFLQKWKTK
;
A
#
# COMPACT_ATOMS: atom_id res chain seq x y z
N MET A 1 -3.62 -18.85 -9.03
CA MET A 1 -3.49 -18.70 -7.56
C MET A 1 -4.73 -17.98 -7.08
N ASN A 2 -5.23 -18.30 -5.87
CA ASN A 2 -6.41 -17.65 -5.29
C ASN A 2 -5.99 -16.30 -4.70
N THR A 3 -6.44 -15.19 -5.31
CA THR A 3 -6.14 -13.82 -4.88
C THR A 3 -7.41 -13.14 -4.40
N MET A 4 -7.37 -12.58 -3.20
CA MET A 4 -8.43 -11.71 -2.68
C MET A 4 -8.02 -10.25 -2.81
N ILE A 5 -8.87 -9.42 -3.40
CA ILE A 5 -8.71 -7.97 -3.38
C ILE A 5 -9.64 -7.41 -2.32
N PHE A 6 -9.12 -6.55 -1.47
CA PHE A 6 -9.84 -5.92 -0.37
C PHE A 6 -9.69 -4.41 -0.40
N SER A 7 -10.80 -3.71 -0.24
CA SER A 7 -10.84 -2.27 -0.10
C SER A 7 -11.72 -1.84 1.08
N ALA A 8 -11.30 -0.85 1.83
CA ALA A 8 -12.06 -0.25 2.91
C ALA A 8 -12.52 1.16 2.51
N THR A 9 -13.83 1.37 2.46
CA THR A 9 -14.43 2.65 2.09
C THR A 9 -15.20 3.27 3.24
N ALA A 10 -15.14 4.60 3.35
CA ALA A 10 -15.98 5.36 4.27
C ALA A 10 -17.41 5.56 3.73
N GLY A 11 -17.64 5.34 2.44
CA GLY A 11 -18.93 5.44 1.76
C GLY A 11 -19.81 4.19 1.89
N LYS A 12 -21.00 4.25 1.26
CA LYS A 12 -21.94 3.12 1.20
C LYS A 12 -21.81 2.26 -0.05
N GLU A 13 -21.36 2.86 -1.13
CA GLU A 13 -21.17 2.16 -2.40
C GLU A 13 -19.82 2.56 -2.95
N THR A 14 -19.00 1.57 -3.24
CA THR A 14 -17.82 1.76 -4.04
C THR A 14 -18.24 1.58 -5.49
N ASP A 15 -17.84 2.48 -6.35
CA ASP A 15 -18.05 2.30 -7.77
C ASP A 15 -17.24 1.10 -8.26
N THR A 16 -17.90 -0.06 -8.35
CA THR A 16 -17.26 -1.31 -8.79
C THR A 16 -16.76 -1.24 -10.23
N THR A 17 -17.14 -0.21 -11.00
CA THR A 17 -16.60 0.03 -12.35
C THR A 17 -15.12 0.39 -12.33
N LEU A 18 -14.60 0.85 -11.19
CA LEU A 18 -13.17 1.13 -10.98
C LEU A 18 -12.28 -0.12 -11.09
N TYR A 19 -12.88 -1.31 -11.02
CA TYR A 19 -12.17 -2.59 -10.96
C TYR A 19 -12.50 -3.48 -12.16
N LYS A 20 -12.46 -2.94 -13.34
CA LYS A 20 -12.94 -3.52 -14.61
C LYS A 20 -12.44 -4.93 -14.98
N ASN A 21 -11.43 -5.46 -14.28
CA ASN A 21 -10.79 -6.73 -14.61
C ASN A 21 -10.66 -7.69 -13.43
N THR A 22 -11.46 -7.54 -12.38
CA THR A 22 -11.37 -8.38 -11.18
C THR A 22 -12.73 -8.99 -10.86
N GLU A 23 -12.76 -10.32 -10.68
CA GLU A 23 -14.01 -11.05 -10.50
C GLU A 23 -14.58 -10.97 -9.08
N GLU A 24 -13.72 -10.72 -8.05
CA GLU A 24 -14.18 -10.62 -6.66
C GLU A 24 -13.38 -9.59 -5.86
N ILE A 25 -14.06 -8.52 -5.45
CA ILE A 25 -13.52 -7.57 -4.49
C ILE A 25 -14.35 -7.58 -3.23
N VAL A 26 -13.69 -7.75 -2.11
CA VAL A 26 -14.32 -7.66 -0.79
C VAL A 26 -14.25 -6.22 -0.32
N PHE A 27 -15.40 -5.59 -0.13
CA PHE A 27 -15.50 -4.23 0.38
C PHE A 27 -15.88 -4.21 1.86
N LYS A 28 -15.16 -3.38 2.63
CA LYS A 28 -15.59 -2.96 3.96
C LYS A 28 -16.23 -1.59 3.85
N GLU A 29 -17.53 -1.58 3.62
CA GLU A 29 -18.34 -0.34 3.55
C GLU A 29 -18.50 0.32 4.91
N ASN A 30 -18.79 1.64 4.89
CA ASN A 30 -18.99 2.48 6.07
C ASN A 30 -17.88 2.32 7.11
N ASN A 31 -16.64 2.16 6.67
CA ASN A 31 -15.52 1.93 7.57
C ASN A 31 -15.24 3.18 8.42
N LYS A 32 -15.24 2.99 9.75
CA LYS A 32 -14.89 4.01 10.75
C LYS A 32 -13.68 3.58 11.60
N GLU A 33 -13.21 2.37 11.36
CA GLU A 33 -12.04 1.82 12.05
C GLU A 33 -10.75 2.29 11.35
N SER A 34 -9.62 2.22 12.07
CA SER A 34 -8.32 2.50 11.46
C SER A 34 -8.00 1.48 10.35
N LEU A 35 -7.23 1.89 9.34
CA LEU A 35 -6.76 0.96 8.30
C LEU A 35 -5.92 -0.17 8.88
N HIS A 36 -5.15 0.08 9.95
CA HIS A 36 -4.42 -0.96 10.67
C HIS A 36 -5.35 -2.11 11.12
N LYS A 37 -6.48 -1.75 11.73
CA LYS A 37 -7.45 -2.71 12.27
C LYS A 37 -8.25 -3.41 11.18
N VAL A 38 -8.75 -2.66 10.19
CA VAL A 38 -9.57 -3.25 9.14
C VAL A 38 -8.74 -4.15 8.22
N TYR A 39 -7.48 -3.83 7.98
CA TYR A 39 -6.59 -4.68 7.20
C TYR A 39 -6.15 -5.93 7.96
N ASN A 40 -6.04 -5.87 9.29
CA ASN A 40 -5.87 -7.09 10.08
C ASN A 40 -7.07 -8.02 9.97
N LYS A 41 -8.30 -7.49 9.97
CA LYS A 41 -9.52 -8.28 9.71
C LYS A 41 -9.52 -8.89 8.30
N ALA A 42 -9.05 -8.14 7.30
CA ALA A 42 -8.90 -8.67 5.94
C ALA A 42 -7.87 -9.82 5.90
N ILE A 43 -6.78 -9.71 6.66
CA ILE A 43 -5.80 -10.80 6.82
C ILE A 43 -6.45 -12.03 7.48
N ASP A 44 -7.23 -11.84 8.55
CA ASP A 44 -7.92 -12.96 9.23
C ASP A 44 -8.87 -13.69 8.28
N PHE A 45 -9.64 -12.93 7.51
CA PHE A 45 -10.52 -13.47 6.49
C PHE A 45 -9.74 -14.19 5.38
N ALA A 46 -8.64 -13.60 4.87
CA ALA A 46 -7.79 -14.23 3.88
C ALA A 46 -7.16 -15.54 4.36
N ILE A 47 -6.85 -15.65 5.67
CA ILE A 47 -6.37 -16.89 6.29
C ILE A 47 -7.50 -17.93 6.36
N GLN A 48 -8.70 -17.53 6.77
CA GLN A 48 -9.87 -18.40 6.88
C GLN A 48 -10.26 -18.99 5.53
N GLU A 49 -10.26 -18.17 4.47
CA GLU A 49 -10.59 -18.57 3.10
C GLU A 49 -9.41 -19.23 2.34
N ASP A 50 -8.32 -19.48 3.03
CA ASP A 50 -7.09 -20.11 2.48
C ASP A 50 -6.55 -19.42 1.23
N VAL A 51 -6.59 -18.08 1.20
CA VAL A 51 -6.15 -17.24 0.09
C VAL A 51 -4.63 -17.26 -0.03
N GLU A 52 -4.10 -17.33 -1.26
CA GLU A 52 -2.65 -17.32 -1.52
C GLU A 52 -2.07 -15.89 -1.54
N ASN A 53 -2.85 -14.94 -2.05
CA ASN A 53 -2.45 -13.55 -2.18
C ASN A 53 -3.56 -12.61 -1.69
N LEU A 54 -3.18 -11.61 -0.92
CA LEU A 54 -4.07 -10.53 -0.46
C LEU A 54 -3.64 -9.22 -1.10
N VAL A 55 -4.53 -8.56 -1.81
CA VAL A 55 -4.33 -7.21 -2.35
C VAL A 55 -5.15 -6.25 -1.52
N LEU A 56 -4.48 -5.28 -0.91
CA LEU A 56 -5.09 -4.15 -0.22
C LEU A 56 -4.99 -2.93 -1.13
N VAL A 57 -6.10 -2.29 -1.40
CA VAL A 57 -6.17 -1.15 -2.32
C VAL A 57 -7.11 -0.08 -1.76
N HIS A 58 -6.78 1.20 -2.01
CA HIS A 58 -7.65 2.30 -1.62
C HIS A 58 -8.95 2.29 -2.44
N ASP A 59 -10.02 2.84 -1.88
CA ASP A 59 -11.34 2.91 -2.51
C ASP A 59 -11.46 3.97 -3.63
N ASP A 60 -10.47 4.83 -3.77
CA ASP A 60 -10.33 5.84 -4.81
C ASP A 60 -9.29 5.48 -5.89
N VAL A 61 -9.00 4.18 -6.05
CA VAL A 61 -8.04 3.66 -7.02
C VAL A 61 -8.73 2.96 -8.18
N ILE A 62 -8.31 3.29 -9.41
CA ILE A 62 -8.64 2.55 -10.64
C ILE A 62 -7.47 1.63 -10.99
N LEU A 63 -7.72 0.33 -11.12
CA LEU A 63 -6.73 -0.65 -11.58
C LEU A 63 -6.69 -0.66 -13.12
N GLU A 64 -5.68 -0.03 -13.72
CA GLU A 64 -5.61 0.19 -15.17
C GLU A 64 -5.15 -1.05 -15.95
N ASN A 65 -4.11 -1.71 -15.47
CA ASN A 65 -3.50 -2.85 -16.17
C ASN A 65 -3.24 -4.05 -15.26
N TYR A 66 -4.03 -4.16 -14.19
CA TYR A 66 -3.97 -5.31 -13.29
C TYR A 66 -4.38 -6.60 -14.02
N SER A 67 -3.63 -7.67 -13.74
CA SER A 67 -4.06 -9.04 -14.03
C SER A 67 -3.41 -10.01 -13.03
N GLU A 68 -4.08 -11.12 -12.78
CA GLU A 68 -3.56 -12.22 -11.94
C GLU A 68 -2.22 -12.77 -12.47
N GLU A 69 -2.10 -12.90 -13.79
CA GLU A 69 -0.87 -13.39 -14.43
C GLU A 69 0.32 -12.47 -14.15
N LYS A 70 0.10 -11.16 -14.28
CA LYS A 70 1.11 -10.15 -13.97
C LYS A 70 1.49 -10.19 -12.50
N LEU A 71 0.50 -10.26 -11.62
CA LEU A 71 0.73 -10.35 -10.18
C LEU A 71 1.52 -11.61 -9.81
N ASN A 72 1.16 -12.76 -10.36
CA ASN A 72 1.87 -14.02 -10.14
C ASN A 72 3.32 -13.96 -10.62
N THR A 73 3.57 -13.31 -11.75
CA THR A 73 4.93 -13.09 -12.27
C THR A 73 5.77 -12.24 -11.31
N LEU A 74 5.16 -11.23 -10.69
CA LEU A 74 5.82 -10.39 -9.71
C LEU A 74 6.07 -11.14 -8.39
N PHE A 75 5.16 -12.00 -7.94
CA PHE A 75 5.34 -12.84 -6.75
C PHE A 75 6.47 -13.88 -6.88
N ASN A 76 6.89 -14.23 -8.09
CA ASN A 76 8.11 -15.01 -8.29
C ASN A 76 9.39 -14.24 -7.85
N LYS A 77 9.34 -12.93 -7.77
CA LYS A 77 10.47 -12.05 -7.44
C LYS A 77 10.37 -11.42 -6.06
N PHE A 78 9.15 -11.10 -5.63
CA PHE A 78 8.87 -10.32 -4.42
C PHE A 78 7.85 -11.03 -3.53
N ASP A 79 7.81 -10.69 -2.26
CA ASP A 79 6.88 -11.21 -1.25
C ASP A 79 5.76 -10.20 -0.93
N VAL A 80 6.08 -8.92 -1.11
CA VAL A 80 5.16 -7.78 -1.03
C VAL A 80 5.39 -6.89 -2.23
N ILE A 81 4.33 -6.49 -2.91
CA ILE A 81 4.38 -5.72 -4.15
C ILE A 81 3.56 -4.46 -3.99
N GLY A 82 4.13 -3.33 -4.37
CA GLY A 82 3.47 -2.04 -4.49
C GLY A 82 3.65 -1.44 -5.87
N VAL A 83 3.10 -0.24 -6.07
CA VAL A 83 3.21 0.54 -7.31
C VAL A 83 4.18 1.71 -7.18
N ALA A 84 4.50 2.10 -5.94
CA ALA A 84 5.46 3.15 -5.63
C ALA A 84 6.22 2.81 -4.34
N GLY A 85 7.49 3.17 -4.27
CA GLY A 85 8.31 2.86 -3.12
C GLY A 85 9.74 3.39 -3.23
N THR A 86 10.55 3.12 -2.22
CA THR A 86 11.93 3.62 -2.15
C THR A 86 12.93 2.53 -1.77
N THR A 87 14.15 2.63 -2.32
CA THR A 87 15.28 1.73 -2.00
C THR A 87 16.06 2.17 -0.76
N GLN A 88 15.80 3.38 -0.23
CA GLN A 88 16.47 3.93 0.93
C GLN A 88 15.46 4.60 1.87
N VAL A 89 15.66 4.48 3.17
CA VAL A 89 14.87 5.17 4.19
C VAL A 89 15.77 5.97 5.11
N LYS A 90 15.53 7.28 5.16
CA LYS A 90 16.09 8.18 6.19
C LYS A 90 14.93 8.65 7.06
N LEU A 91 14.93 8.24 8.31
CA LEU A 91 13.88 8.64 9.25
C LEU A 91 13.95 10.15 9.52
N GLN A 92 12.96 10.88 9.03
CA GLN A 92 12.88 12.34 9.13
C GLN A 92 11.43 12.82 9.09
N SER A 93 11.20 14.05 9.48
CA SER A 93 9.91 14.73 9.37
C SER A 93 9.93 15.67 8.14
N PRO A 94 8.85 15.70 7.35
CA PRO A 94 7.70 14.82 7.43
C PRO A 94 8.03 13.38 7.01
N ALA A 95 7.46 12.40 7.74
CA ALA A 95 7.66 10.99 7.47
C ALA A 95 6.73 10.52 6.33
N LEU A 96 7.04 10.98 5.13
CA LEU A 96 6.41 10.54 3.87
C LEU A 96 7.41 9.67 3.12
N TRP A 97 6.94 8.58 2.51
CA TRP A 97 7.83 7.60 1.88
C TRP A 97 8.81 8.22 0.88
N HIS A 98 8.34 9.15 0.05
CA HIS A 98 9.17 9.81 -0.96
C HIS A 98 10.17 10.81 -0.32
N ILE A 99 9.80 11.49 0.75
CA ILE A 99 10.70 12.38 1.50
C ILE A 99 11.77 11.57 2.21
N MET A 100 11.37 10.50 2.90
CA MET A 100 12.31 9.58 3.56
C MET A 100 13.24 8.87 2.56
N GLY A 101 12.82 8.72 1.30
CA GLY A 101 13.63 8.21 0.19
C GLY A 101 14.64 9.21 -0.35
N GLY A 102 14.61 10.47 0.09
CA GLY A 102 15.51 11.55 -0.36
C GLY A 102 14.87 12.51 -1.36
N GLY A 103 13.56 12.39 -1.62
CA GLY A 103 12.81 13.26 -2.53
C GLY A 103 12.98 12.92 -4.02
N PHE A 104 12.25 13.65 -4.84
CA PHE A 104 12.37 13.53 -6.30
C PHE A 104 13.79 13.87 -6.76
N GLY A 105 14.30 13.11 -7.73
CA GLY A 105 15.67 13.29 -8.23
C GLY A 105 16.76 12.57 -7.41
N SER A 106 16.45 11.97 -6.26
CA SER A 106 17.41 11.20 -5.45
C SER A 106 17.92 9.92 -6.11
N GLY A 107 17.18 9.39 -7.10
CA GLY A 107 17.43 8.07 -7.69
C GLY A 107 16.97 6.89 -6.83
N ASN A 108 16.40 7.15 -5.65
CA ASN A 108 15.94 6.11 -4.73
C ASN A 108 14.46 5.78 -4.86
N LEU A 109 13.67 6.65 -5.49
CA LEU A 109 12.24 6.45 -5.69
C LEU A 109 12.00 5.60 -6.93
N HIS A 110 11.02 4.71 -6.86
CA HIS A 110 10.69 3.78 -7.94
C HIS A 110 9.19 3.62 -8.10
N GLY A 111 8.76 3.31 -9.33
CA GLY A 111 7.36 3.11 -9.68
C GLY A 111 6.73 4.27 -10.40
N ALA A 112 5.41 4.20 -10.58
CA ALA A 112 4.62 5.27 -11.17
C ALA A 112 3.16 5.19 -10.69
N VAL A 113 2.52 6.34 -10.52
CA VAL A 113 1.10 6.46 -10.19
C VAL A 113 0.49 7.53 -11.07
N ALA A 114 -0.64 7.24 -11.72
CA ALA A 114 -1.45 8.26 -12.34
C ALA A 114 -2.36 8.91 -11.28
N HIS A 115 -2.47 10.23 -11.30
CA HIS A 115 -3.33 11.00 -10.41
C HIS A 115 -4.44 11.65 -11.22
N GLY A 116 -5.65 11.69 -10.67
CA GLY A 116 -6.83 12.25 -11.32
C GLY A 116 -7.95 11.22 -11.44
N ASN A 117 -8.75 11.32 -12.49
CA ASN A 117 -9.90 10.47 -12.74
C ASN A 117 -9.86 9.87 -14.16
N GLU A 118 -10.89 9.14 -14.57
CA GLU A 118 -10.94 8.51 -15.90
C GLU A 118 -10.83 9.51 -17.07
N LYS A 119 -11.28 10.75 -16.89
CA LYS A 119 -11.32 11.76 -17.95
C LYS A 119 -10.05 12.61 -18.02
N GLU A 120 -9.47 12.91 -16.85
CA GLU A 120 -8.31 13.79 -16.75
C GLU A 120 -7.36 13.21 -15.69
N LYS A 121 -6.21 12.74 -16.16
CA LYS A 121 -5.17 12.15 -15.31
C LYS A 121 -3.78 12.54 -15.79
N HIS A 122 -2.86 12.65 -14.84
CA HIS A 122 -1.45 12.88 -15.11
C HIS A 122 -0.60 11.81 -14.43
N MET A 123 0.45 11.37 -15.10
CA MET A 123 1.38 10.37 -14.58
C MET A 123 2.48 11.04 -13.75
N THR A 124 2.69 10.51 -12.54
CA THR A 124 3.87 10.83 -11.74
C THR A 124 4.84 9.64 -11.79
N PRO A 125 5.91 9.71 -12.59
CA PRO A 125 6.96 8.71 -12.61
C PRO A 125 7.91 8.97 -11.42
N PHE A 126 8.12 7.96 -10.60
CA PHE A 126 9.09 8.02 -9.50
C PHE A 126 10.44 7.44 -9.90
N GLY A 127 10.45 6.41 -10.76
CA GLY A 127 11.66 5.76 -11.24
C GLY A 127 11.37 4.40 -11.87
N THR A 128 12.44 3.66 -12.16
CA THR A 128 12.34 2.37 -12.88
C THR A 128 11.63 1.28 -12.08
N TYR A 129 10.94 0.40 -12.78
CA TYR A 129 10.32 -0.81 -12.25
C TYR A 129 10.37 -1.96 -13.30
N PRO A 130 10.35 -3.27 -12.91
CA PRO A 130 10.27 -3.74 -11.53
C PRO A 130 11.57 -3.48 -10.75
N LYS A 131 11.44 -3.13 -9.46
CA LYS A 131 12.59 -2.80 -8.61
C LYS A 131 12.38 -3.30 -7.18
N ARG A 132 13.42 -3.92 -6.59
CA ARG A 132 13.42 -4.22 -5.16
C ARG A 132 13.55 -2.93 -4.36
N VAL A 133 12.72 -2.79 -3.33
CA VAL A 133 12.66 -1.61 -2.46
C VAL A 133 12.67 -2.03 -0.99
N VAL A 134 12.72 -1.07 -0.09
CA VAL A 134 12.70 -1.30 1.37
C VAL A 134 11.44 -0.74 2.02
N LEU A 135 10.73 0.13 1.32
CA LEU A 135 9.49 0.75 1.77
C LEU A 135 8.54 0.94 0.58
N LEU A 136 7.24 0.73 0.80
CA LEU A 136 6.19 0.91 -0.20
C LEU A 136 5.15 1.91 0.27
N ASP A 137 4.54 2.61 -0.68
CA ASP A 137 3.32 3.39 -0.50
C ASP A 137 2.11 2.44 -0.40
N GLY A 138 1.16 2.77 0.45
CA GLY A 138 0.01 1.94 0.78
C GLY A 138 -1.17 2.01 -0.18
N VAL A 139 -1.12 2.85 -1.19
CA VAL A 139 -2.22 3.02 -2.16
C VAL A 139 -2.61 1.70 -2.84
N PHE A 140 -1.64 0.81 -3.00
CA PHE A 140 -1.79 -0.57 -3.48
C PHE A 140 -0.71 -1.45 -2.84
N LEU A 141 -1.12 -2.51 -2.12
CA LEU A 141 -0.22 -3.50 -1.54
C LEU A 141 -0.71 -4.90 -1.84
N ALA A 142 0.03 -5.66 -2.64
CA ALA A 142 -0.21 -7.09 -2.82
C ALA A 142 0.76 -7.89 -1.93
N ILE A 143 0.21 -8.79 -1.11
CA ILE A 143 0.91 -9.46 -0.02
C ILE A 143 0.72 -10.97 -0.15
N SER A 144 1.83 -11.73 -0.20
CA SER A 144 1.76 -13.18 -0.25
C SER A 144 1.39 -13.80 1.10
N LYS A 145 0.77 -14.97 1.08
CA LYS A 145 0.33 -15.75 2.25
C LYS A 145 1.41 -15.93 3.30
N LYS A 146 2.64 -16.21 2.88
CA LYS A 146 3.78 -16.38 3.80
C LYS A 146 4.12 -15.12 4.59
N VAL A 147 3.76 -13.93 4.08
CA VAL A 147 3.96 -12.64 4.75
C VAL A 147 2.81 -12.38 5.71
N PHE A 148 1.55 -12.34 5.21
CA PHE A 148 0.41 -11.96 6.06
C PHE A 148 0.10 -12.99 7.17
N LYS A 149 0.58 -14.23 7.07
CA LYS A 149 0.57 -15.17 8.19
C LYS A 149 1.56 -14.83 9.32
N LYS A 150 2.56 -13.98 9.06
CA LYS A 150 3.63 -13.66 10.03
C LYS A 150 3.64 -12.22 10.49
N ILE A 151 3.22 -11.31 9.63
CA ILE A 151 3.27 -9.86 9.88
C ILE A 151 1.85 -9.32 9.96
N ARG A 152 1.60 -8.46 10.94
CA ARG A 152 0.33 -7.78 11.18
C ARG A 152 0.52 -6.29 11.18
N PHE A 153 -0.52 -5.56 10.82
CA PHE A 153 -0.56 -4.12 11.02
C PHE A 153 -0.55 -3.79 12.52
N ASP A 154 0.23 -2.80 12.92
CA ASP A 154 0.32 -2.41 14.33
C ASP A 154 -0.81 -1.48 14.71
N GLU A 155 -1.81 -2.00 15.43
CA GLU A 155 -3.01 -1.27 15.84
C GLU A 155 -2.75 -0.24 16.96
N SER A 156 -1.54 -0.18 17.50
CA SER A 156 -1.15 0.84 18.48
C SER A 156 -0.86 2.21 17.86
N CYS A 157 -0.81 2.31 16.52
CA CYS A 157 -0.66 3.58 15.84
C CYS A 157 -1.82 4.53 16.14
N PRO A 158 -1.57 5.76 16.62
CA PRO A 158 -2.62 6.71 16.96
C PRO A 158 -3.30 7.34 15.74
N SER A 159 -2.76 7.16 14.53
CA SER A 159 -3.41 7.58 13.30
C SER A 159 -4.29 6.47 12.72
N LYS A 160 -5.50 6.82 12.27
CA LYS A 160 -6.40 5.87 11.63
C LYS A 160 -6.06 5.59 10.18
N TRP A 161 -5.53 6.59 9.46
CA TRP A 161 -5.44 6.57 8.01
C TRP A 161 -4.00 6.62 7.49
N HIS A 162 -3.01 6.92 8.36
CA HIS A 162 -1.63 7.11 7.98
C HIS A 162 -0.70 6.12 8.70
N PHE A 163 0.48 5.92 8.13
CA PHE A 163 1.58 5.10 8.67
C PHE A 163 1.32 3.59 8.73
N TYR A 164 0.12 3.09 8.39
CA TYR A 164 -0.15 1.66 8.31
C TYR A 164 0.77 0.97 7.30
N ASP A 165 0.94 1.59 6.16
CA ASP A 165 1.75 1.12 5.03
C ASP A 165 3.24 1.19 5.32
N LEU A 166 3.70 2.34 5.80
CA LEU A 166 5.11 2.56 6.12
C LEU A 166 5.56 1.61 7.23
N ASP A 167 4.76 1.48 8.28
CA ASP A 167 5.07 0.59 9.39
C ASP A 167 5.04 -0.88 8.97
N TYR A 168 4.01 -1.30 8.27
CA TYR A 168 3.87 -2.68 7.80
C TYR A 168 5.00 -3.08 6.86
N THR A 169 5.32 -2.25 5.89
CA THR A 169 6.38 -2.54 4.93
C THR A 169 7.77 -2.49 5.56
N MET A 170 8.01 -1.62 6.54
CA MET A 170 9.23 -1.66 7.36
C MET A 170 9.33 -2.94 8.17
N GLN A 171 8.24 -3.43 8.79
CA GLN A 171 8.22 -4.71 9.49
C GLN A 171 8.56 -5.86 8.54
N CYS A 172 7.93 -5.90 7.35
CA CYS A 172 8.22 -6.90 6.33
C CYS A 172 9.69 -6.88 5.91
N HIS A 173 10.25 -5.70 5.65
CA HIS A 173 11.66 -5.54 5.29
C HIS A 173 12.60 -6.05 6.38
N LYS A 174 12.37 -5.66 7.64
CA LYS A 174 13.17 -6.11 8.80
C LYS A 174 13.06 -7.61 9.05
N ALA A 175 11.91 -8.21 8.74
CA ALA A 175 11.71 -9.66 8.81
C ALA A 175 12.37 -10.44 7.64
N GLY A 176 13.04 -9.75 6.72
CA GLY A 176 13.79 -10.35 5.60
C GLY A 176 12.93 -10.64 4.36
N PHE A 177 11.67 -10.21 4.31
CA PHE A 177 10.86 -10.35 3.12
C PHE A 177 11.33 -9.41 1.99
N LYS A 178 11.10 -9.84 0.76
CA LYS A 178 11.46 -9.08 -0.44
C LYS A 178 10.30 -8.18 -0.85
N LEU A 179 10.46 -6.87 -0.69
CA LEU A 179 9.52 -5.89 -1.17
C LEU A 179 9.91 -5.44 -2.56
N GLY A 180 8.93 -5.19 -3.43
CA GLY A 180 9.18 -4.71 -4.78
C GLY A 180 8.11 -3.80 -5.33
N VAL A 181 8.51 -2.89 -6.19
CA VAL A 181 7.61 -2.14 -7.05
C VAL A 181 7.44 -2.91 -8.35
N GLY A 182 6.18 -3.15 -8.73
CA GLY A 182 5.81 -3.83 -9.98
C GLY A 182 5.37 -2.88 -11.09
N ASP A 183 5.12 -3.42 -12.27
CA ASP A 183 4.56 -2.72 -13.43
C ASP A 183 3.03 -2.72 -13.45
N ILE A 184 2.43 -2.60 -12.27
CA ILE A 184 1.01 -2.43 -12.08
C ILE A 184 0.69 -0.93 -12.14
N LEU A 185 -0.08 -0.53 -13.14
CA LEU A 185 -0.50 0.85 -13.29
C LEU A 185 -1.85 1.07 -12.62
N ILE A 186 -1.92 2.12 -11.82
CA ILE A 186 -3.14 2.57 -11.16
C ILE A 186 -3.38 4.05 -11.44
N THR A 187 -4.64 4.46 -11.38
CA THR A 187 -5.03 5.87 -11.26
C THR A 187 -5.59 6.10 -9.86
N HIS A 188 -4.99 7.03 -9.11
CA HIS A 188 -5.39 7.40 -7.76
C HIS A 188 -6.18 8.71 -7.82
N ASN A 189 -7.49 8.64 -7.58
CA ASN A 189 -8.40 9.79 -7.61
C ASN A 189 -8.40 10.52 -6.27
N SER A 190 -7.24 11.00 -5.86
CA SER A 190 -7.05 11.67 -4.58
C SER A 190 -6.31 13.01 -4.77
N PRO A 191 -6.67 14.05 -3.99
CA PRO A 191 -5.89 15.28 -3.95
C PRO A 191 -4.54 15.11 -3.23
N GLY A 192 -4.25 13.91 -2.70
CA GLY A 192 -3.09 13.63 -1.87
C GLY A 192 -3.21 14.25 -0.46
N LEU A 193 -2.12 14.26 0.26
CA LEU A 193 -2.07 14.86 1.59
C LEU A 193 -2.04 16.39 1.48
N THR A 194 -3.14 17.04 1.82
CA THR A 194 -3.31 18.50 1.71
C THR A 194 -2.87 19.27 2.96
N SER A 195 -2.79 18.60 4.11
CA SER A 195 -2.37 19.20 5.38
C SER A 195 -1.89 18.16 6.39
N PHE A 196 -1.01 18.56 7.29
CA PHE A 196 -0.57 17.73 8.42
C PHE A 196 -1.51 17.97 9.61
N THR A 197 -2.50 17.10 9.76
CA THR A 197 -3.45 17.15 10.88
C THR A 197 -2.77 16.76 12.19
N GLU A 198 -3.43 17.02 13.32
CA GLU A 198 -2.98 16.54 14.64
C GLU A 198 -2.85 15.01 14.68
N GLU A 199 -3.80 14.31 14.05
CA GLU A 199 -3.78 12.85 13.90
C GLU A 199 -2.53 12.38 13.12
N PHE A 200 -2.23 13.04 12.00
CA PHE A 200 -1.01 12.75 11.23
C PHE A 200 0.24 12.95 12.08
N ASN A 201 0.34 14.08 12.79
CA ASN A 201 1.52 14.40 13.60
C ASN A 201 1.74 13.38 14.72
N LYS A 202 0.69 12.96 15.43
CA LYS A 202 0.76 11.89 16.45
C LYS A 202 1.22 10.55 15.84
N GLY A 203 0.68 10.19 14.68
CA GLY A 203 1.11 8.97 13.95
C GLY A 203 2.58 9.05 13.52
N GLN A 204 3.02 10.22 13.04
CA GLN A 204 4.40 10.45 12.65
C GLN A 204 5.37 10.30 13.84
N GLU A 205 5.04 10.90 14.98
CA GLU A 205 5.85 10.79 16.20
C GLU A 205 5.99 9.32 16.62
N TRP A 206 4.86 8.61 16.67
CA TRP A 206 4.83 7.18 16.97
C TRP A 206 5.70 6.37 15.99
N PHE A 207 5.57 6.59 14.69
CA PHE A 207 6.34 5.90 13.65
C PHE A 207 7.84 6.19 13.80
N LEU A 208 8.23 7.46 13.91
CA LEU A 208 9.63 7.85 14.04
C LEU A 208 10.24 7.31 15.34
N GLN A 209 9.51 7.33 16.45
CA GLN A 209 9.99 6.77 17.72
C GLN A 209 10.18 5.26 17.62
N LYS A 210 9.20 4.53 17.07
CA LYS A 210 9.27 3.08 16.89
C LYS A 210 10.47 2.64 16.08
N TRP A 211 10.84 3.39 15.04
CA TRP A 211 11.88 2.99 14.09
C TRP A 211 13.25 3.61 14.33
N LYS A 212 13.38 4.64 15.16
CA LYS A 212 14.69 5.20 15.58
C LYS A 212 15.48 4.24 16.47
N THR A 213 14.81 3.38 17.20
CA THR A 213 15.38 2.48 18.20
C THR A 213 15.54 1.04 17.74
N LYS A 214 15.21 0.76 16.49
CA LYS A 214 15.28 -0.56 15.86
C LYS A 214 16.19 -0.53 14.64
#